data_1bd268c2ec3935fdaca65173708f5c53
#
_entry.id   1bd268c2ec3935fdaca65173708f5c53
#
_cell.length_a   1.000
_cell.length_b   1.000
_cell.length_c   1.000
_cell.angle_alpha   90.00
_cell.angle_beta   90.00
_cell.angle_gamma   90.00
#
_symmetry.space_group_name_H-M   'P 1'
#
loop_
_entity.id
_entity.type
_entity.pdbx_description
1 polymer ?
#
loop_
_entity_poly.entity_id
_entity_poly.type
_entity_poly.pdbx_seq_one_letter_code
_entity_poly.pdbx_strand_id
1 'polypeptide(L)'
;MSKPFIWQEPFLQNKDGTEYTLISDQHITVTELDGEEVIKIAPEALTLLARQAFYEASFFLRSAHLQQVASILNDPQASSNDKYVALQLLRNAEVSAKGVLPNCQDTGTATIVASKGQQIWTGGNDAEALSKGIYSTFQENNLRFSQNAPLDMYTEVNTQTNLPAQIDISAVAGNEYHFLCVNKGGGSANKAALYQETKSLLQPEKLTAFLIEKMKSLGTAACPPYHIAFVVGGLSADQTLKVAKLASTKYYDNLPTSGNEQGQAFRDIELEKVLLEASQQFGIGAQFGGKYFAHDIRVIRLPRHGGSCPIAMALSCSADRNIKAKINKHGIWLEKLEHNPGQYIPASLREENHAQHVQLDLNRPLRDVMQDLARLPVGTRESLSGPIVVARDIAHAKIKARLDSGEPMPDYLKHHIVYYAGPAKTPENMACGSLGPTTGGRMDGYVDTFQAAGGSLVMLSKGNRSQQVTDACHKHGGFNLGSIGGAAALLAQEYVKSLRCLEYPELGMEAVWMMEVENLPAFILVDDKGNNFFSQFEQQHRCASCPAGH
;
A
#
# COMPACT_ATOMS: atom_id res chain seq x y z
N MET A 1 40.36 -10.11 30.67
CA MET A 1 39.91 -11.48 30.39
C MET A 1 39.02 -11.41 29.15
N SER A 2 39.22 -12.30 28.17
CA SER A 2 38.31 -12.39 26.99
C SER A 2 36.95 -12.94 27.43
N LYS A 3 35.83 -12.36 26.94
CA LYS A 3 34.52 -12.94 27.18
C LYS A 3 34.43 -14.32 26.50
N PRO A 4 33.80 -15.33 27.11
CA PRO A 4 33.60 -16.63 26.47
C PRO A 4 32.71 -16.48 25.23
N PHE A 5 32.84 -17.37 24.25
CA PHE A 5 31.92 -17.46 23.13
C PHE A 5 30.52 -17.87 23.64
N ILE A 6 29.52 -17.04 23.35
CA ILE A 6 28.10 -17.32 23.62
C ILE A 6 27.35 -17.05 22.32
N TRP A 7 26.71 -18.07 21.80
CA TRP A 7 25.78 -17.90 20.66
C TRP A 7 24.40 -17.50 21.15
N GLN A 8 23.84 -16.47 20.52
CA GLN A 8 22.44 -16.08 20.71
C GLN A 8 21.84 -15.71 19.35
N GLU A 9 20.63 -16.22 19.07
CA GLU A 9 19.84 -15.79 17.92
C GLU A 9 19.43 -14.32 18.09
N PRO A 10 19.81 -13.41 17.18
CA PRO A 10 19.50 -11.98 17.31
C PRO A 10 18.00 -11.69 17.29
N PHE A 11 17.22 -12.46 16.50
CA PHE A 11 15.78 -12.30 16.34
C PHE A 11 14.99 -13.38 17.08
N LEU A 12 15.32 -13.60 18.33
CA LEU A 12 14.61 -14.54 19.19
C LEU A 12 13.15 -14.07 19.34
N GLN A 13 12.21 -14.80 18.77
CA GLN A 13 10.78 -14.52 18.90
C GLN A 13 10.14 -15.47 19.91
N ASN A 14 9.20 -14.94 20.71
CA ASN A 14 8.32 -15.76 21.53
C ASN A 14 7.39 -16.58 20.62
N LYS A 15 6.68 -17.54 21.21
CA LYS A 15 5.76 -18.43 20.46
C LYS A 15 4.77 -17.59 19.64
N ASP A 16 4.68 -17.90 18.35
CA ASP A 16 3.71 -17.32 17.44
C ASP A 16 2.30 -17.88 17.71
N GLY A 17 1.32 -17.00 17.90
CA GLY A 17 -0.09 -17.35 18.08
C GLY A 17 -0.88 -17.44 16.77
N THR A 18 -0.21 -17.46 15.61
CA THR A 18 -0.87 -17.53 14.30
C THR A 18 -1.69 -18.81 14.16
N GLU A 19 -2.96 -18.69 13.80
CA GLU A 19 -3.80 -19.81 13.42
C GLU A 19 -3.52 -20.21 11.97
N TYR A 20 -3.35 -21.53 11.74
CA TYR A 20 -3.08 -22.08 10.42
C TYR A 20 -4.18 -23.05 9.99
N THR A 21 -4.46 -23.07 8.69
CA THR A 21 -5.33 -24.05 8.02
C THR A 21 -4.49 -24.96 7.16
N LEU A 22 -4.72 -26.27 7.26
CA LEU A 22 -4.11 -27.27 6.38
C LEU A 22 -4.70 -27.14 4.98
N ILE A 23 -3.84 -26.97 3.97
CA ILE A 23 -4.27 -26.90 2.57
C ILE A 23 -3.99 -28.20 1.80
N SER A 24 -2.98 -28.96 2.20
CA SER A 24 -2.67 -30.28 1.62
C SER A 24 -1.69 -31.03 2.52
N ASP A 25 -1.81 -32.34 2.55
CA ASP A 25 -0.84 -33.29 3.12
C ASP A 25 -0.04 -34.03 2.02
N GLN A 26 -0.30 -33.71 0.75
CA GLN A 26 0.37 -34.32 -0.39
C GLN A 26 1.76 -33.71 -0.64
N HIS A 27 2.58 -34.43 -1.41
CA HIS A 27 3.92 -34.02 -1.84
C HIS A 27 4.95 -33.93 -0.70
N ILE A 28 4.67 -34.57 0.44
CA ILE A 28 5.56 -34.60 1.61
C ILE A 28 5.84 -36.07 1.96
N THR A 29 7.10 -36.37 2.15
CA THR A 29 7.54 -37.72 2.54
C THR A 29 8.53 -37.59 3.69
N VAL A 30 8.34 -38.38 4.73
CA VAL A 30 9.27 -38.44 5.86
C VAL A 30 10.19 -39.64 5.65
N THR A 31 11.48 -39.40 5.83
CA THR A 31 12.51 -40.43 5.78
C THR A 31 13.47 -40.27 6.95
N GLU A 32 14.23 -41.29 7.25
CA GLU A 32 15.27 -41.25 8.28
C GLU A 32 16.64 -41.31 7.60
N LEU A 33 17.55 -40.43 8.03
CA LEU A 33 18.94 -40.39 7.61
C LEU A 33 19.82 -40.32 8.86
N ASP A 34 20.65 -41.35 9.06
CA ASP A 34 21.58 -41.43 10.21
C ASP A 34 20.90 -41.25 11.59
N GLY A 35 19.64 -41.72 11.71
CA GLY A 35 18.85 -41.63 12.95
C GLY A 35 18.12 -40.30 13.13
N GLU A 36 18.20 -39.37 12.17
CA GLU A 36 17.46 -38.12 12.17
C GLU A 36 16.30 -38.14 11.15
N GLU A 37 15.18 -37.56 11.56
CA GLU A 37 14.03 -37.37 10.68
C GLU A 37 14.31 -36.32 9.63
N VAL A 38 14.23 -36.66 8.36
CA VAL A 38 14.36 -35.76 7.23
C VAL A 38 13.02 -35.68 6.46
N ILE A 39 12.56 -34.47 6.20
CA ILE A 39 11.33 -34.23 5.48
C ILE A 39 11.65 -33.90 4.03
N LYS A 40 11.24 -34.75 3.10
CA LYS A 40 11.38 -34.53 1.67
C LYS A 40 10.09 -33.85 1.15
N ILE A 41 10.26 -32.71 0.50
CA ILE A 41 9.18 -31.91 -0.09
C ILE A 41 9.39 -31.92 -1.60
N ALA A 42 8.38 -32.35 -2.35
CA ALA A 42 8.41 -32.23 -3.80
C ALA A 42 8.21 -30.76 -4.25
N PRO A 43 8.78 -30.32 -5.38
CA PRO A 43 8.61 -28.95 -5.89
C PRO A 43 7.15 -28.51 -6.03
N GLU A 44 6.25 -29.45 -6.31
CA GLU A 44 4.81 -29.21 -6.43
C GLU A 44 4.19 -28.66 -5.14
N ALA A 45 4.70 -29.05 -3.98
CA ALA A 45 4.27 -28.52 -2.68
C ALA A 45 4.56 -27.02 -2.56
N LEU A 46 5.76 -26.59 -2.99
CA LEU A 46 6.15 -25.18 -2.99
C LEU A 46 5.32 -24.37 -3.99
N THR A 47 5.06 -24.95 -5.17
CA THR A 47 4.19 -24.34 -6.18
C THR A 47 2.77 -24.15 -5.66
N LEU A 48 2.21 -25.17 -5.02
CA LEU A 48 0.87 -25.12 -4.41
C LEU A 48 0.80 -24.07 -3.30
N LEU A 49 1.79 -24.08 -2.39
CA LEU A 49 1.88 -23.11 -1.30
C LEU A 49 1.89 -21.68 -1.83
N ALA A 50 2.78 -21.37 -2.76
CA ALA A 50 2.89 -20.02 -3.30
C ALA A 50 1.63 -19.59 -4.06
N ARG A 51 1.06 -20.49 -4.90
CA ARG A 51 -0.19 -20.23 -5.62
C ARG A 51 -1.32 -19.85 -4.67
N GLN A 52 -1.53 -20.64 -3.62
CA GLN A 52 -2.60 -20.40 -2.67
C GLN A 52 -2.32 -19.18 -1.77
N ALA A 53 -1.08 -19.01 -1.30
CA ALA A 53 -0.71 -17.87 -0.44
C ALA A 53 -0.91 -16.52 -1.15
N PHE A 54 -0.51 -16.40 -2.41
CA PHE A 54 -0.70 -15.16 -3.17
C PHE A 54 -2.14 -14.94 -3.62
N TYR A 55 -2.93 -16.01 -3.82
CA TYR A 55 -4.37 -15.90 -3.98
C TYR A 55 -5.02 -15.32 -2.71
N GLU A 56 -4.80 -15.95 -1.56
CA GLU A 56 -5.33 -15.50 -0.27
C GLU A 56 -4.95 -14.03 0.00
N ALA A 57 -3.67 -13.68 -0.13
CA ALA A 57 -3.20 -12.33 0.12
C ALA A 57 -3.74 -11.29 -0.87
N SER A 58 -4.23 -11.69 -2.05
CA SER A 58 -4.81 -10.76 -3.03
C SER A 58 -6.27 -10.42 -2.74
N PHE A 59 -7.00 -11.31 -2.08
CA PHE A 59 -8.45 -11.18 -1.89
C PHE A 59 -8.90 -11.04 -0.44
N PHE A 60 -8.10 -11.51 0.53
CA PHE A 60 -8.45 -11.55 1.95
C PHE A 60 -7.45 -10.80 2.81
N LEU A 61 -7.89 -10.38 3.99
CA LEU A 61 -7.10 -9.65 4.96
C LEU A 61 -7.12 -10.37 6.32
N ARG A 62 -6.19 -10.03 7.19
CA ARG A 62 -6.16 -10.54 8.57
C ARG A 62 -7.33 -10.00 9.37
N SER A 63 -7.95 -10.84 10.19
CA SER A 63 -9.01 -10.45 11.12
C SER A 63 -8.57 -9.29 12.03
N ALA A 64 -7.35 -9.32 12.55
CA ALA A 64 -6.82 -8.26 13.40
C ALA A 64 -6.74 -6.89 12.69
N HIS A 65 -6.36 -6.89 11.39
CA HIS A 65 -6.36 -5.66 10.59
C HIS A 65 -7.79 -5.12 10.41
N LEU A 66 -8.73 -5.98 10.05
CA LEU A 66 -10.14 -5.60 9.87
C LEU A 66 -10.78 -5.09 11.17
N GLN A 67 -10.43 -5.68 12.32
CA GLN A 67 -10.85 -5.19 13.63
C GLN A 67 -10.33 -3.79 13.91
N GLN A 68 -9.06 -3.48 13.57
CA GLN A 68 -8.50 -2.14 13.69
C GLN A 68 -9.25 -1.14 12.81
N VAL A 69 -9.56 -1.49 11.56
CA VAL A 69 -10.39 -0.65 10.68
C VAL A 69 -11.78 -0.44 11.26
N ALA A 70 -12.44 -1.51 11.72
CA ALA A 70 -13.77 -1.44 12.30
C ALA A 70 -13.83 -0.60 13.59
N SER A 71 -12.76 -0.61 14.40
CA SER A 71 -12.71 0.17 15.64
C SER A 71 -12.83 1.69 15.39
N ILE A 72 -12.41 2.16 14.23
CA ILE A 72 -12.54 3.57 13.83
C ILE A 72 -14.00 4.01 13.78
N LEU A 73 -14.90 3.13 13.35
CA LEU A 73 -16.33 3.44 13.24
C LEU A 73 -16.96 3.76 14.62
N ASN A 74 -16.45 3.13 15.66
CA ASN A 74 -16.96 3.24 17.03
C ASN A 74 -16.21 4.29 17.88
N ASP A 75 -15.12 4.86 17.38
CA ASP A 75 -14.37 5.90 18.11
C ASP A 75 -15.11 7.25 18.05
N PRO A 76 -15.54 7.81 19.20
CA PRO A 76 -16.18 9.12 19.23
C PRO A 76 -15.26 10.28 18.83
N GLN A 77 -13.94 10.08 18.89
CA GLN A 77 -12.94 11.08 18.51
C GLN A 77 -12.54 10.98 17.02
N ALA A 78 -12.95 9.93 16.32
CA ALA A 78 -12.70 9.81 14.89
C ALA A 78 -13.48 10.87 14.10
N SER A 79 -12.84 11.50 13.13
CA SER A 79 -13.53 12.43 12.23
C SER A 79 -14.59 11.71 11.38
N SER A 80 -15.55 12.46 10.83
CA SER A 80 -16.51 11.89 9.89
C SER A 80 -15.82 11.30 8.65
N ASN A 81 -14.68 11.88 8.24
CA ASN A 81 -13.89 11.38 7.11
C ASN A 81 -13.09 10.12 7.47
N ASP A 82 -12.52 10.03 8.69
CA ASP A 82 -11.90 8.78 9.16
C ASP A 82 -12.92 7.63 9.13
N LYS A 83 -14.12 7.85 9.69
CA LYS A 83 -15.20 6.85 9.69
C LYS A 83 -15.65 6.48 8.28
N TYR A 84 -15.78 7.46 7.41
CA TYR A 84 -16.18 7.22 6.04
C TYR A 84 -15.15 6.35 5.30
N VAL A 85 -13.86 6.69 5.38
CA VAL A 85 -12.79 5.90 4.76
C VAL A 85 -12.75 4.48 5.35
N ALA A 86 -12.86 4.35 6.67
CA ALA A 86 -12.89 3.04 7.32
C ALA A 86 -14.04 2.16 6.82
N LEU A 87 -15.23 2.73 6.68
CA LEU A 87 -16.39 2.02 6.13
C LEU A 87 -16.14 1.57 4.69
N GLN A 88 -15.59 2.44 3.84
CA GLN A 88 -15.28 2.08 2.46
C GLN A 88 -14.22 0.96 2.37
N LEU A 89 -13.23 0.95 3.27
CA LEU A 89 -12.23 -0.11 3.34
C LEU A 89 -12.84 -1.46 3.76
N LEU A 90 -13.77 -1.47 4.72
CA LEU A 90 -14.49 -2.69 5.12
C LEU A 90 -15.40 -3.22 4.01
N ARG A 91 -16.15 -2.35 3.34
CA ARG A 91 -16.98 -2.70 2.17
C ARG A 91 -16.11 -3.24 1.03
N ASN A 92 -14.94 -2.64 0.81
CA ASN A 92 -13.97 -3.13 -0.17
C ASN A 92 -13.49 -4.55 0.15
N ALA A 93 -13.20 -4.83 1.42
CA ALA A 93 -12.81 -6.17 1.86
C ALA A 93 -13.94 -7.19 1.63
N GLU A 94 -15.20 -6.81 1.88
CA GLU A 94 -16.38 -7.66 1.61
C GLU A 94 -16.55 -7.95 0.10
N VAL A 95 -16.35 -6.95 -0.75
CA VAL A 95 -16.37 -7.15 -2.22
C VAL A 95 -15.23 -8.04 -2.67
N SER A 96 -14.01 -7.79 -2.19
CA SER A 96 -12.83 -8.56 -2.54
C SER A 96 -12.92 -10.03 -2.10
N ALA A 97 -13.53 -10.29 -0.94
CA ALA A 97 -13.69 -11.64 -0.39
C ALA A 97 -14.54 -12.58 -1.26
N LYS A 98 -15.20 -12.06 -2.30
CA LYS A 98 -15.87 -12.88 -3.33
C LYS A 98 -14.87 -13.56 -4.30
N GLY A 99 -13.57 -13.25 -4.24
CA GLY A 99 -12.52 -13.88 -5.03
C GLY A 99 -12.50 -13.48 -6.51
N VAL A 100 -13.18 -12.40 -6.91
CA VAL A 100 -13.27 -11.94 -8.30
C VAL A 100 -12.45 -10.67 -8.53
N LEU A 101 -12.68 -9.65 -7.71
CA LEU A 101 -11.97 -8.37 -7.75
C LEU A 101 -10.92 -8.33 -6.64
N PRO A 102 -9.62 -8.21 -6.95
CA PRO A 102 -8.59 -8.12 -5.92
C PRO A 102 -8.77 -6.85 -5.05
N ASN A 103 -8.34 -6.92 -3.82
CA ASN A 103 -8.50 -5.89 -2.79
C ASN A 103 -7.96 -4.52 -3.23
N CYS A 104 -6.90 -4.50 -4.04
CA CYS A 104 -6.28 -3.29 -4.57
C CYS A 104 -6.03 -3.44 -6.08
N GLN A 105 -6.13 -2.35 -6.84
CA GLN A 105 -5.78 -2.32 -8.26
C GLN A 105 -4.29 -2.57 -8.51
N ASP A 106 -3.43 -2.13 -7.61
CA ASP A 106 -2.02 -2.46 -7.62
C ASP A 106 -1.83 -3.78 -6.87
N THR A 107 -1.87 -4.89 -7.58
CA THR A 107 -1.75 -6.21 -6.98
C THR A 107 -0.33 -6.55 -6.53
N GLY A 108 0.62 -5.66 -6.80
CA GLY A 108 1.92 -5.56 -6.15
C GLY A 108 3.00 -6.47 -6.71
N THR A 109 4.18 -6.29 -6.15
CA THR A 109 5.33 -7.18 -6.34
C THR A 109 5.27 -8.30 -5.32
N ALA A 110 5.36 -9.52 -5.79
CA ALA A 110 5.43 -10.70 -4.93
C ALA A 110 6.80 -10.78 -4.25
N THR A 111 6.78 -10.92 -2.93
CA THR A 111 7.98 -11.16 -2.11
C THR A 111 7.76 -12.37 -1.22
N ILE A 112 8.72 -13.27 -1.16
CA ILE A 112 8.76 -14.39 -0.22
C ILE A 112 10.02 -14.25 0.63
N VAL A 113 9.86 -14.27 1.94
CA VAL A 113 10.96 -14.43 2.89
C VAL A 113 10.73 -15.74 3.63
N ALA A 114 11.70 -16.64 3.56
CA ALA A 114 11.54 -17.99 4.08
C ALA A 114 12.71 -18.43 4.95
N SER A 115 12.40 -19.28 5.94
CA SER A 115 13.35 -19.96 6.81
C SER A 115 13.23 -21.47 6.60
N LYS A 116 14.23 -22.07 5.94
CA LYS A 116 14.27 -23.49 5.60
C LYS A 116 15.06 -24.26 6.64
N GLY A 117 14.39 -25.15 7.37
CA GLY A 117 15.03 -26.08 8.28
C GLY A 117 16.06 -26.96 7.57
N GLN A 118 17.20 -27.25 8.19
CA GLN A 118 18.27 -28.06 7.58
C GLN A 118 17.84 -29.51 7.32
N GLN A 119 16.81 -29.99 8.02
CA GLN A 119 16.21 -31.31 7.81
C GLN A 119 15.10 -31.31 6.75
N ILE A 120 14.92 -30.20 6.03
CA ILE A 120 14.02 -30.10 4.88
C ILE A 120 14.80 -30.28 3.58
N TRP A 121 14.43 -31.29 2.82
CA TRP A 121 15.05 -31.61 1.54
C TRP A 121 14.06 -31.46 0.40
N THR A 122 14.26 -30.47 -0.47
CA THR A 122 13.39 -30.24 -1.63
C THR A 122 13.89 -30.89 -2.91
N GLY A 123 15.19 -31.13 -3.02
CA GLY A 123 15.79 -31.81 -4.17
C GLY A 123 15.70 -31.06 -5.50
N GLY A 124 15.32 -29.78 -5.48
CA GLY A 124 15.12 -28.95 -6.67
C GLY A 124 15.44 -27.48 -6.43
N ASN A 125 15.06 -26.61 -7.37
CA ASN A 125 15.17 -25.17 -7.26
C ASN A 125 13.91 -24.60 -6.58
N ASP A 126 14.02 -24.29 -5.30
CA ASP A 126 12.90 -23.78 -4.49
C ASP A 126 12.35 -22.46 -5.05
N ALA A 127 13.23 -21.56 -5.50
CA ALA A 127 12.82 -20.27 -6.05
C ALA A 127 12.04 -20.42 -7.37
N GLU A 128 12.40 -21.38 -8.20
CA GLU A 128 11.67 -21.71 -9.43
C GLU A 128 10.28 -22.25 -9.12
N ALA A 129 10.18 -23.21 -8.19
CA ALA A 129 8.91 -23.81 -7.79
C ALA A 129 7.95 -22.79 -7.19
N LEU A 130 8.45 -21.91 -6.30
CA LEU A 130 7.68 -20.81 -5.72
C LEU A 130 7.25 -19.79 -6.78
N SER A 131 8.15 -19.42 -7.71
CA SER A 131 7.84 -18.51 -8.82
C SER A 131 6.75 -19.04 -9.73
N LYS A 132 6.74 -20.36 -9.98
CA LYS A 132 5.68 -21.03 -10.76
C LYS A 132 4.30 -20.88 -10.10
N GLY A 133 4.23 -20.98 -8.77
CA GLY A 133 3.00 -20.76 -8.02
C GLY A 133 2.52 -19.31 -8.13
N ILE A 134 3.41 -18.33 -7.99
CA ILE A 134 3.12 -16.91 -8.18
C ILE A 134 2.61 -16.65 -9.60
N TYR A 135 3.32 -17.17 -10.62
CA TYR A 135 2.91 -17.06 -12.01
C TYR A 135 1.48 -17.56 -12.22
N SER A 136 1.17 -18.75 -11.72
CA SER A 136 -0.17 -19.34 -11.85
C SER A 136 -1.24 -18.43 -11.25
N THR A 137 -1.02 -17.89 -10.05
CA THR A 137 -1.97 -16.99 -9.41
C THR A 137 -2.25 -15.75 -10.26
N PHE A 138 -1.21 -15.11 -10.81
CA PHE A 138 -1.36 -13.91 -11.61
C PHE A 138 -1.96 -14.17 -12.99
N GLN A 139 -1.79 -15.36 -13.57
CA GLN A 139 -2.41 -15.75 -14.84
C GLN A 139 -3.89 -16.11 -14.68
N GLU A 140 -4.23 -16.85 -13.65
CA GLU A 140 -5.55 -17.45 -13.46
C GLU A 140 -6.57 -16.50 -12.84
N ASN A 141 -6.12 -15.41 -12.21
CA ASN A 141 -6.97 -14.46 -11.51
C ASN A 141 -6.94 -13.06 -12.17
N ASN A 142 -7.87 -12.21 -11.77
CA ASN A 142 -8.02 -10.85 -12.32
C ASN A 142 -7.01 -9.88 -11.69
N LEU A 143 -5.75 -10.28 -11.61
CA LEU A 143 -4.66 -9.50 -11.06
C LEU A 143 -3.96 -8.67 -12.16
N ARG A 144 -3.33 -7.57 -11.76
CA ARG A 144 -2.59 -6.68 -12.65
C ARG A 144 -1.13 -7.09 -12.73
N PHE A 145 -0.56 -7.12 -13.91
CA PHE A 145 0.89 -7.26 -14.10
C PHE A 145 1.58 -5.92 -13.90
N SER A 146 2.42 -5.83 -12.88
CA SER A 146 3.08 -4.58 -12.48
C SER A 146 4.60 -4.64 -12.62
N GLN A 147 5.18 -5.79 -13.02
CA GLN A 147 6.61 -5.95 -13.16
C GLN A 147 7.08 -5.56 -14.56
N ASN A 148 8.08 -4.67 -14.62
CA ASN A 148 8.78 -4.30 -15.84
C ASN A 148 10.16 -4.94 -15.88
N ALA A 149 10.54 -5.45 -17.04
CA ALA A 149 11.88 -5.96 -17.33
C ALA A 149 12.70 -4.89 -18.05
N PRO A 150 13.91 -4.56 -17.59
CA PRO A 150 14.81 -3.69 -18.33
C PRO A 150 15.37 -4.43 -19.55
N LEU A 151 15.24 -3.82 -20.72
CA LEU A 151 15.90 -4.29 -21.94
C LEU A 151 17.30 -3.69 -22.08
N ASP A 152 17.46 -2.47 -21.58
CA ASP A 152 18.71 -1.75 -21.38
C ASP A 152 18.55 -0.78 -20.20
N MET A 153 19.46 0.17 -20.01
CA MET A 153 19.39 1.12 -18.88
C MET A 153 18.15 2.02 -18.92
N TYR A 154 17.55 2.25 -20.07
CA TYR A 154 16.50 3.25 -20.28
C TYR A 154 15.19 2.68 -20.82
N THR A 155 15.23 1.49 -21.40
CA THR A 155 14.10 0.85 -22.07
C THR A 155 13.56 -0.31 -21.23
N GLU A 156 12.26 -0.31 -21.02
CA GLU A 156 11.58 -1.34 -20.22
C GLU A 156 10.40 -1.94 -20.99
N VAL A 157 10.04 -3.17 -20.63
CA VAL A 157 8.84 -3.86 -21.11
C VAL A 157 8.12 -4.52 -19.95
N ASN A 158 6.79 -4.46 -19.92
CA ASN A 158 6.02 -5.21 -18.93
C ASN A 158 6.18 -6.71 -19.16
N THR A 159 6.51 -7.46 -18.12
CA THR A 159 6.79 -8.90 -18.23
C THR A 159 5.55 -9.75 -18.54
N GLN A 160 4.36 -9.24 -18.31
CA GLN A 160 3.07 -9.93 -18.46
C GLN A 160 2.96 -11.25 -17.67
N THR A 161 3.83 -11.42 -16.69
CA THR A 161 3.89 -12.59 -15.81
C THR A 161 3.86 -12.21 -14.34
N ASN A 162 4.09 -10.93 -14.04
CA ASN A 162 4.40 -10.38 -12.72
C ASN A 162 5.65 -11.01 -12.06
N LEU A 163 6.52 -11.60 -12.86
CA LEU A 163 7.84 -12.07 -12.46
C LEU A 163 8.93 -11.12 -13.00
N PRO A 164 10.13 -11.14 -12.40
CA PRO A 164 10.55 -11.95 -11.27
C PRO A 164 9.92 -11.52 -9.95
N ALA A 165 9.79 -12.46 -9.01
CA ALA A 165 9.49 -12.20 -7.61
C ALA A 165 10.78 -12.05 -6.80
N GLN A 166 10.72 -11.34 -5.68
CA GLN A 166 11.82 -11.37 -4.71
C GLN A 166 11.65 -12.58 -3.80
N ILE A 167 12.62 -13.50 -3.80
CA ILE A 167 12.59 -14.71 -2.99
C ILE A 167 13.90 -14.83 -2.20
N ASP A 168 13.79 -14.72 -0.88
CA ASP A 168 14.91 -14.80 0.06
C ASP A 168 14.71 -16.03 0.95
N ILE A 169 15.62 -17.02 0.87
CA ILE A 169 15.56 -18.23 1.66
C ILE A 169 16.81 -18.31 2.55
N SER A 170 16.60 -18.45 3.85
CA SER A 170 17.67 -18.59 4.84
C SER A 170 17.61 -20.00 5.44
N ALA A 171 18.78 -20.62 5.63
CA ALA A 171 18.91 -21.88 6.33
C ALA A 171 18.84 -21.68 7.85
N VAL A 172 18.03 -22.50 8.53
CA VAL A 172 17.91 -22.51 10.00
C VAL A 172 17.96 -23.96 10.51
N ALA A 173 18.18 -24.16 11.80
CA ALA A 173 18.05 -25.48 12.39
C ALA A 173 16.59 -25.96 12.39
N GLY A 174 16.38 -27.28 12.34
CA GLY A 174 15.05 -27.88 12.48
C GLY A 174 14.50 -28.50 11.19
N ASN A 175 13.26 -28.94 11.30
CA ASN A 175 12.54 -29.73 10.32
C ASN A 175 11.21 -29.07 9.87
N GLU A 176 11.13 -27.74 9.93
CA GLU A 176 10.01 -26.97 9.36
C GLU A 176 10.51 -25.97 8.33
N TYR A 177 9.66 -25.62 7.37
CA TYR A 177 9.91 -24.60 6.37
C TYR A 177 8.86 -23.51 6.53
N HIS A 178 9.28 -22.33 7.00
CA HIS A 178 8.39 -21.19 7.25
C HIS A 178 8.52 -20.15 6.16
N PHE A 179 7.40 -19.51 5.83
CA PHE A 179 7.30 -18.50 4.78
C PHE A 179 6.52 -17.30 5.27
N LEU A 180 6.95 -16.12 4.84
CA LEU A 180 6.14 -14.92 4.79
C LEU A 180 5.99 -14.50 3.33
N CYS A 181 4.77 -14.49 2.83
CA CYS A 181 4.43 -14.05 1.49
C CYS A 181 3.80 -12.66 1.55
N VAL A 182 4.29 -11.72 0.74
CA VAL A 182 3.88 -10.31 0.75
C VAL A 182 3.61 -9.84 -0.66
N ASN A 183 2.44 -9.24 -0.88
CA ASN A 183 2.12 -8.45 -2.07
C ASN A 183 2.24 -6.96 -1.74
N LYS A 184 3.35 -6.32 -2.12
CA LYS A 184 3.56 -4.90 -1.84
C LYS A 184 3.39 -4.06 -3.09
N GLY A 185 2.38 -3.17 -3.08
CA GLY A 185 2.15 -2.22 -4.16
C GLY A 185 3.20 -1.11 -4.21
N GLY A 186 3.35 -0.47 -5.37
CA GLY A 186 4.33 0.59 -5.61
C GLY A 186 4.18 1.78 -4.67
N GLY A 187 2.94 2.15 -4.29
CA GLY A 187 2.69 3.22 -3.33
C GLY A 187 3.35 2.99 -1.98
N SER A 188 3.24 1.78 -1.44
CA SER A 188 3.88 1.38 -0.17
C SER A 188 5.39 1.18 -0.34
N ALA A 189 5.83 0.55 -1.44
CA ALA A 189 7.25 0.31 -1.70
C ALA A 189 8.04 1.61 -1.80
N ASN A 190 7.48 2.64 -2.43
CA ASN A 190 8.11 3.96 -2.58
C ASN A 190 8.26 4.74 -1.27
N LYS A 191 7.69 4.25 -0.17
CA LYS A 191 7.80 4.86 1.17
C LYS A 191 8.84 4.19 2.05
N ALA A 192 9.48 3.11 1.56
CA ALA A 192 10.64 2.53 2.24
C ALA A 192 11.85 3.46 2.08
N ALA A 193 12.52 3.76 3.19
CA ALA A 193 13.68 4.65 3.21
C ALA A 193 14.73 4.18 4.22
N LEU A 194 15.98 4.47 3.91
CA LEU A 194 17.12 4.28 4.79
C LEU A 194 17.82 5.63 5.01
N TYR A 195 18.10 5.93 6.28
CA TYR A 195 18.85 7.11 6.71
C TYR A 195 20.11 6.65 7.40
N GLN A 196 21.26 7.16 6.93
CA GLN A 196 22.55 6.89 7.59
C GLN A 196 22.83 8.00 8.61
N GLU A 197 22.66 7.66 9.86
CA GLU A 197 22.79 8.58 10.97
C GLU A 197 24.00 8.23 11.86
N THR A 198 24.23 9.00 12.90
CA THR A 198 25.29 8.79 13.85
C THR A 198 24.74 8.50 15.25
N LYS A 199 25.62 8.05 16.17
CA LYS A 199 25.27 7.85 17.58
C LYS A 199 24.65 9.10 18.23
N SER A 200 24.94 10.30 17.73
CA SER A 200 24.40 11.55 18.28
C SER A 200 22.87 11.64 18.24
N LEU A 201 22.24 10.86 17.34
CA LEU A 201 20.79 10.77 17.24
C LEU A 201 20.16 9.87 18.33
N LEU A 202 20.95 8.99 18.96
CA LEU A 202 20.45 8.07 20.00
C LEU A 202 20.29 8.79 21.36
N GLN A 203 19.49 9.85 21.35
CA GLN A 203 19.01 10.61 22.51
C GLN A 203 17.49 10.68 22.42
N PRO A 204 16.75 10.52 23.53
CA PRO A 204 15.28 10.37 23.49
C PRO A 204 14.58 11.45 22.67
N GLU A 205 14.85 12.73 22.94
CA GLU A 205 14.17 13.83 22.25
C GLU A 205 14.55 13.92 20.77
N LYS A 206 15.85 13.72 20.46
CA LYS A 206 16.34 13.82 19.06
C LYS A 206 15.82 12.69 18.20
N LEU A 207 15.87 11.46 18.72
CA LEU A 207 15.38 10.30 17.98
C LEU A 207 13.87 10.40 17.76
N THR A 208 13.11 10.73 18.79
CA THR A 208 11.66 10.90 18.69
C THR A 208 11.28 11.97 17.67
N ALA A 209 11.92 13.14 17.72
CA ALA A 209 11.68 14.22 16.75
C ALA A 209 12.00 13.81 15.31
N PHE A 210 13.12 13.10 15.11
CA PHE A 210 13.53 12.59 13.81
C PHE A 210 12.49 11.60 13.25
N LEU A 211 12.06 10.62 14.06
CA LEU A 211 11.08 9.60 13.63
C LEU A 211 9.73 10.23 13.32
N ILE A 212 9.28 11.22 14.10
CA ILE A 212 8.05 11.98 13.83
C ILE A 212 8.15 12.75 12.50
N GLU A 213 9.27 13.43 12.22
CA GLU A 213 9.51 14.13 10.96
C GLU A 213 9.43 13.19 9.77
N LYS A 214 10.11 12.03 9.85
CA LYS A 214 10.10 11.04 8.76
C LYS A 214 8.72 10.40 8.58
N MET A 215 8.02 10.12 9.66
CA MET A 215 6.65 9.61 9.61
C MET A 215 5.69 10.60 8.95
N LYS A 216 5.77 11.90 9.29
CA LYS A 216 4.94 12.95 8.69
C LYS A 216 5.18 13.08 7.18
N SER A 217 6.42 12.88 6.71
CA SER A 217 6.78 12.92 5.29
C SER A 217 6.16 11.81 4.44
N LEU A 218 5.58 10.78 5.04
CA LEU A 218 4.88 9.71 4.31
C LEU A 218 3.69 10.24 3.52
N GLY A 219 2.96 11.24 4.06
CA GLY A 219 1.75 11.76 3.44
C GLY A 219 0.68 10.69 3.21
N THR A 220 -0.22 10.92 2.26
CA THR A 220 -1.38 10.04 2.02
C THR A 220 -1.25 9.16 0.76
N ALA A 221 -0.17 9.29 -0.01
CA ALA A 221 0.00 8.62 -1.31
C ALA A 221 -0.03 7.08 -1.25
N ALA A 222 0.35 6.49 -0.12
CA ALA A 222 0.34 5.05 0.09
C ALA A 222 -0.97 4.52 0.72
N CYS A 223 -2.01 5.33 0.85
CA CYS A 223 -3.34 5.00 1.37
C CYS A 223 -3.34 4.62 2.87
N PRO A 224 -3.29 5.63 3.79
CA PRO A 224 -3.51 5.38 5.21
C PRO A 224 -4.94 4.89 5.50
N PRO A 225 -5.23 4.32 6.70
CA PRO A 225 -4.34 4.17 7.86
C PRO A 225 -3.22 3.17 7.63
N TYR A 226 -2.02 3.48 8.16
CA TYR A 226 -0.81 2.69 7.94
C TYR A 226 -0.48 1.75 9.10
N HIS A 227 0.24 0.66 8.79
CA HIS A 227 1.12 -0.03 9.72
C HIS A 227 2.54 0.45 9.46
N ILE A 228 3.12 1.25 10.35
CA ILE A 228 4.43 1.86 10.16
C ILE A 228 5.47 1.08 10.95
N ALA A 229 6.65 0.88 10.38
CA ALA A 229 7.78 0.29 11.06
C ALA A 229 9.02 1.15 10.94
N PHE A 230 9.67 1.37 12.06
CA PHE A 230 11.00 1.94 12.16
C PHE A 230 11.97 0.90 12.70
N VAL A 231 13.17 0.88 12.15
CA VAL A 231 14.27 0.06 12.64
C VAL A 231 15.46 0.97 12.92
N VAL A 232 15.99 0.92 14.14
CA VAL A 232 17.11 1.74 14.60
C VAL A 232 18.31 0.84 14.85
N GLY A 233 19.36 1.01 14.06
CA GLY A 233 20.54 0.14 14.04
C GLY A 233 20.43 -0.94 12.97
N GLY A 234 21.38 -1.84 12.97
CA GLY A 234 21.57 -2.91 11.99
C GLY A 234 23.05 -3.13 11.73
N LEU A 235 23.42 -4.33 11.36
CA LEU A 235 24.80 -4.70 11.03
C LEU A 235 25.17 -4.22 9.61
N SER A 236 24.16 -4.00 8.76
CA SER A 236 24.28 -3.49 7.39
C SER A 236 23.02 -2.72 6.99
N ALA A 237 23.12 -1.91 5.94
CA ALA A 237 22.01 -1.12 5.40
C ALA A 237 20.85 -2.01 4.89
N ASP A 238 21.18 -3.08 4.17
CA ASP A 238 20.23 -4.05 3.63
C ASP A 238 19.50 -4.83 4.75
N GLN A 239 20.21 -5.23 5.82
CA GLN A 239 19.58 -5.85 6.98
C GLN A 239 18.56 -4.89 7.62
N THR A 240 18.91 -3.62 7.81
CA THR A 240 18.02 -2.62 8.43
C THR A 240 16.76 -2.42 7.60
N LEU A 241 16.87 -2.29 6.27
CA LEU A 241 15.73 -2.18 5.36
C LEU A 241 14.88 -3.45 5.33
N LYS A 242 15.51 -4.63 5.28
CA LYS A 242 14.80 -5.91 5.31
C LYS A 242 13.97 -6.06 6.59
N VAL A 243 14.57 -5.76 7.74
CA VAL A 243 13.86 -5.83 9.04
C VAL A 243 12.69 -4.85 9.07
N ALA A 244 12.84 -3.61 8.56
CA ALA A 244 11.74 -2.66 8.50
C ALA A 244 10.58 -3.17 7.61
N LYS A 245 10.89 -3.74 6.45
CA LYS A 245 9.89 -4.37 5.57
C LYS A 245 9.11 -5.47 6.29
N LEU A 246 9.81 -6.37 6.98
CA LEU A 246 9.19 -7.46 7.74
C LEU A 246 8.39 -6.95 8.93
N ALA A 247 8.91 -5.98 9.67
CA ALA A 247 8.21 -5.38 10.80
C ALA A 247 6.90 -4.69 10.38
N SER A 248 6.85 -4.07 9.19
CA SER A 248 5.63 -3.46 8.65
C SER A 248 4.51 -4.47 8.37
N THR A 249 4.82 -5.76 8.31
CA THR A 249 3.84 -6.86 8.17
C THR A 249 3.53 -7.56 9.49
N LYS A 250 3.97 -7.01 10.62
CA LYS A 250 3.82 -7.59 11.97
C LYS A 250 4.65 -8.85 12.22
N TYR A 251 5.60 -9.16 11.33
CA TYR A 251 6.40 -10.39 11.40
C TYR A 251 7.23 -10.49 12.70
N TYR A 252 7.67 -9.35 13.24
CA TYR A 252 8.49 -9.27 14.45
C TYR A 252 7.71 -8.83 15.71
N ASP A 253 6.40 -8.99 15.74
CA ASP A 253 5.57 -8.56 16.89
C ASP A 253 5.88 -9.32 18.18
N ASN A 254 6.46 -10.51 18.08
CA ASN A 254 6.83 -11.37 19.20
C ASN A 254 8.27 -11.22 19.69
N LEU A 255 9.02 -10.19 19.21
CA LEU A 255 10.33 -9.89 19.75
C LEU A 255 10.24 -9.47 21.23
N PRO A 256 11.31 -9.68 22.01
CA PRO A 256 11.42 -9.14 23.37
C PRO A 256 11.26 -7.61 23.40
N THR A 257 10.99 -7.07 24.57
CA THR A 257 10.86 -5.61 24.79
C THR A 257 12.10 -4.98 25.40
N SER A 258 13.20 -5.73 25.54
CA SER A 258 14.49 -5.26 26.01
C SER A 258 15.64 -5.96 25.29
N GLY A 259 16.75 -5.26 25.16
CA GLY A 259 18.00 -5.82 24.64
C GLY A 259 18.83 -6.51 25.73
N ASN A 260 19.96 -7.11 25.31
CA ASN A 260 20.98 -7.66 26.19
C ASN A 260 22.40 -7.47 25.62
N GLU A 261 23.40 -7.91 26.35
CA GLU A 261 24.82 -7.77 25.96
C GLU A 261 25.24 -8.67 24.78
N GLN A 262 24.43 -9.65 24.40
CA GLN A 262 24.69 -10.58 23.29
C GLN A 262 24.12 -10.07 21.96
N GLY A 263 23.44 -8.93 21.95
CA GLY A 263 22.93 -8.31 20.74
C GLY A 263 21.51 -8.72 20.37
N GLN A 264 20.66 -8.99 21.35
CA GLN A 264 19.24 -9.28 21.14
C GLN A 264 18.51 -8.09 20.51
N ALA A 265 17.83 -8.34 19.42
CA ALA A 265 16.85 -7.40 18.86
C ALA A 265 15.64 -7.26 19.78
N PHE A 266 15.06 -6.06 19.86
CA PHE A 266 13.89 -5.83 20.70
C PHE A 266 12.97 -4.76 20.12
N ARG A 267 11.72 -4.76 20.57
CA ARG A 267 10.73 -3.71 20.32
C ARG A 267 10.73 -2.70 21.45
N ASP A 268 10.75 -1.41 21.11
CA ASP A 268 10.57 -0.32 22.06
C ASP A 268 9.10 0.11 22.14
N ILE A 269 8.33 -0.60 22.97
CA ILE A 269 6.87 -0.42 23.09
C ILE A 269 6.50 0.98 23.59
N GLU A 270 7.32 1.60 24.42
CA GLU A 270 7.02 2.96 24.92
C GLU A 270 7.22 4.00 23.80
N LEU A 271 8.27 3.88 23.00
CA LEU A 271 8.48 4.75 21.86
C LEU A 271 7.41 4.53 20.76
N GLU A 272 6.95 3.28 20.55
CA GLU A 272 5.83 2.97 19.67
C GLU A 272 4.55 3.74 20.05
N LYS A 273 4.21 3.80 21.34
CA LYS A 273 3.05 4.56 21.85
C LYS A 273 3.22 6.07 21.61
N VAL A 274 4.38 6.62 21.95
CA VAL A 274 4.69 8.05 21.74
C VAL A 274 4.53 8.44 20.28
N LEU A 275 5.04 7.63 19.36
CA LEU A 275 4.93 7.88 17.92
C LEU A 275 3.50 7.74 17.41
N LEU A 276 2.74 6.77 17.92
CA LEU A 276 1.32 6.61 17.55
C LEU A 276 0.49 7.82 18.00
N GLU A 277 0.67 8.27 19.24
CA GLU A 277 0.02 9.49 19.75
C GLU A 277 0.40 10.73 18.93
N ALA A 278 1.69 10.86 18.57
CA ALA A 278 2.14 11.95 17.69
C ALA A 278 1.48 11.89 16.30
N SER A 279 1.32 10.70 15.72
CA SER A 279 0.67 10.51 14.42
C SER A 279 -0.79 10.96 14.41
N GLN A 280 -1.49 10.79 15.53
CA GLN A 280 -2.89 11.20 15.72
C GLN A 280 -3.05 12.73 15.73
N GLN A 281 -1.97 13.46 16.03
CA GLN A 281 -1.95 14.93 16.05
C GLN A 281 -1.63 15.54 14.68
N PHE A 282 -1.29 14.74 13.66
CA PHE A 282 -0.98 15.28 12.33
C PHE A 282 -2.19 15.94 11.65
N GLY A 283 -3.40 15.58 12.04
CA GLY A 283 -4.63 16.05 11.43
C GLY A 283 -4.95 15.45 10.06
N ILE A 284 -3.99 14.72 9.46
CA ILE A 284 -4.12 14.11 8.12
C ILE A 284 -5.15 12.98 8.12
N GLY A 285 -5.21 12.21 9.21
CA GLY A 285 -6.14 11.10 9.41
C GLY A 285 -6.06 10.01 8.34
N ALA A 286 -7.17 9.32 8.15
CA ALA A 286 -7.34 8.31 7.10
C ALA A 286 -7.60 9.00 5.75
N GLN A 287 -6.61 9.66 5.18
CA GLN A 287 -6.55 10.31 3.84
C GLN A 287 -7.17 11.72 3.75
N PHE A 288 -8.27 12.02 4.44
CA PHE A 288 -9.04 13.25 4.25
C PHE A 288 -9.34 13.98 5.56
N GLY A 289 -8.38 14.03 6.47
CA GLY A 289 -8.48 14.71 7.76
C GLY A 289 -9.01 13.82 8.88
N GLY A 290 -8.39 13.93 10.06
CA GLY A 290 -8.73 13.17 11.24
C GLY A 290 -7.50 12.72 12.03
N LYS A 291 -7.64 11.67 12.82
CA LYS A 291 -6.57 11.17 13.67
C LYS A 291 -5.96 9.82 13.20
N TYR A 292 -6.63 9.09 12.34
CA TYR A 292 -6.23 7.73 11.96
C TYR A 292 -5.23 7.68 10.80
N PHE A 293 -4.09 8.37 10.96
CA PHE A 293 -2.96 8.28 10.02
C PHE A 293 -2.28 6.91 10.06
N ALA A 294 -2.18 6.31 11.24
CA ALA A 294 -1.66 4.97 11.44
C ALA A 294 -2.58 4.14 12.35
N HIS A 295 -2.67 2.85 12.09
CA HIS A 295 -3.28 1.87 12.99
C HIS A 295 -2.36 1.56 14.16
N ASP A 296 -1.07 1.40 13.86
CA ASP A 296 -0.03 1.04 14.81
C ASP A 296 1.35 1.37 14.24
N ILE A 297 2.33 1.42 15.14
CA ILE A 297 3.73 1.69 14.83
C ILE A 297 4.58 0.63 15.51
N ARG A 298 5.64 0.18 14.84
CA ARG A 298 6.68 -0.68 15.41
C ARG A 298 7.99 0.04 15.40
N VAL A 299 8.73 -0.05 16.51
CA VAL A 299 10.10 0.43 16.64
C VAL A 299 10.99 -0.72 17.09
N ILE A 300 11.84 -1.20 16.18
CA ILE A 300 12.78 -2.29 16.45
C ILE A 300 14.18 -1.72 16.62
N ARG A 301 14.84 -2.14 17.67
CA ARG A 301 16.21 -1.79 17.96
C ARG A 301 17.13 -2.98 17.66
N LEU A 302 18.14 -2.76 16.83
CA LEU A 302 19.14 -3.77 16.44
C LEU A 302 20.53 -3.41 16.96
N PRO A 303 21.40 -4.42 17.14
CA PRO A 303 22.85 -4.19 17.24
C PRO A 303 23.35 -3.41 16.02
N ARG A 304 24.42 -2.66 16.18
CA ARG A 304 25.01 -1.87 15.10
C ARG A 304 26.53 -1.82 15.21
N HIS A 305 27.19 -1.51 14.11
CA HIS A 305 28.59 -1.11 14.13
C HIS A 305 28.72 0.23 14.87
N GLY A 306 29.75 0.38 15.68
CA GLY A 306 29.97 1.58 16.51
C GLY A 306 30.05 2.89 15.73
N GLY A 307 30.55 2.84 14.51
CA GLY A 307 30.70 4.00 13.60
C GLY A 307 29.47 4.30 12.71
N SER A 308 28.40 3.52 12.77
CA SER A 308 27.20 3.74 11.96
C SER A 308 25.93 3.62 12.79
N CYS A 309 24.88 4.32 12.40
CA CYS A 309 23.55 4.20 13.00
C CYS A 309 22.48 4.28 11.89
N PRO A 310 22.34 3.21 11.09
CA PRO A 310 21.30 3.19 10.08
C PRO A 310 19.93 3.21 10.73
N ILE A 311 18.99 3.95 10.12
CA ILE A 311 17.59 3.96 10.50
C ILE A 311 16.78 3.68 9.25
N ALA A 312 15.92 2.68 9.29
CA ALA A 312 15.00 2.38 8.21
C ALA A 312 13.56 2.65 8.61
N MET A 313 12.78 3.05 7.62
CA MET A 313 11.33 3.20 7.71
C MET A 313 10.68 2.39 6.59
N ALA A 314 9.63 1.67 6.90
CA ALA A 314 8.76 1.01 5.93
C ALA A 314 7.31 1.05 6.42
N LEU A 315 6.36 0.80 5.51
CA LEU A 315 4.96 0.72 5.88
C LEU A 315 4.22 -0.38 5.14
N SER A 316 3.09 -0.80 5.71
CA SER A 316 2.00 -1.48 5.02
C SER A 316 0.81 -0.54 4.97
N CYS A 317 0.11 -0.50 3.84
CA CYS A 317 -1.04 0.40 3.64
C CYS A 317 -2.36 -0.25 4.11
N SER A 318 -3.47 0.45 3.90
CA SER A 318 -4.81 -0.04 4.20
C SER A 318 -5.18 -1.38 3.51
N ALA A 319 -4.45 -1.77 2.45
CA ALA A 319 -4.52 -3.09 1.84
C ALA A 319 -3.35 -3.97 2.33
N ASP A 320 -3.36 -4.34 3.61
CA ASP A 320 -2.29 -5.07 4.32
C ASP A 320 -2.17 -6.53 3.84
N ARG A 321 -1.61 -6.72 2.62
CA ARG A 321 -1.58 -7.98 1.88
C ARG A 321 -0.35 -8.81 2.18
N ASN A 322 -0.41 -9.57 3.22
CA ASN A 322 0.63 -10.53 3.56
C ASN A 322 0.05 -11.73 4.30
N ILE A 323 0.70 -12.88 4.21
CA ILE A 323 0.26 -14.13 4.78
C ILE A 323 1.46 -14.98 5.18
N LYS A 324 1.39 -15.62 6.34
CA LYS A 324 2.34 -16.62 6.76
C LYS A 324 1.97 -18.00 6.21
N ALA A 325 2.98 -18.83 5.96
CA ALA A 325 2.79 -20.21 5.58
C ALA A 325 3.87 -21.10 6.20
N LYS A 326 3.62 -22.38 6.27
CA LYS A 326 4.64 -23.35 6.68
C LYS A 326 4.42 -24.72 6.04
N ILE A 327 5.50 -25.47 5.90
CA ILE A 327 5.49 -26.89 5.58
C ILE A 327 6.20 -27.64 6.68
N ASN A 328 5.59 -28.71 7.14
CA ASN A 328 6.18 -29.67 8.06
C ASN A 328 5.74 -31.10 7.68
N LYS A 329 6.09 -32.08 8.47
CA LYS A 329 5.74 -33.49 8.20
C LYS A 329 4.24 -33.78 8.10
N HIS A 330 3.40 -32.89 8.60
CA HIS A 330 1.94 -33.08 8.62
C HIS A 330 1.24 -32.37 7.46
N GLY A 331 1.94 -31.57 6.66
CA GLY A 331 1.32 -30.92 5.52
C GLY A 331 1.83 -29.51 5.23
N ILE A 332 1.10 -28.88 4.31
CA ILE A 332 1.25 -27.50 3.86
C ILE A 332 0.17 -26.68 4.54
N TRP A 333 0.57 -25.62 5.23
CA TRP A 333 -0.31 -24.81 6.07
C TRP A 333 -0.24 -23.34 5.67
N LEU A 334 -1.40 -22.69 5.60
CA LEU A 334 -1.49 -21.24 5.45
C LEU A 334 -2.09 -20.60 6.68
N GLU A 335 -1.64 -19.39 7.02
CA GLU A 335 -2.30 -18.51 7.98
C GLU A 335 -3.78 -18.35 7.60
N LYS A 336 -4.65 -18.41 8.58
CA LYS A 336 -6.09 -18.23 8.40
C LYS A 336 -6.40 -16.74 8.26
N LEU A 337 -6.76 -16.32 7.07
CA LEU A 337 -7.28 -14.98 6.81
C LEU A 337 -8.81 -14.91 6.98
N GLU A 338 -9.36 -13.71 7.00
CA GLU A 338 -10.80 -13.48 7.20
C GLU A 338 -11.56 -13.59 5.87
N HIS A 339 -12.41 -14.58 5.76
CA HIS A 339 -13.23 -14.83 4.56
C HIS A 339 -14.63 -14.23 4.64
N ASN A 340 -15.04 -13.69 5.81
CA ASN A 340 -16.31 -13.01 6.00
C ASN A 340 -16.12 -11.59 6.59
N PRO A 341 -15.43 -10.68 5.89
CA PRO A 341 -15.16 -9.34 6.41
C PRO A 341 -16.42 -8.49 6.61
N GLY A 342 -17.53 -8.82 5.95
CA GLY A 342 -18.80 -8.16 6.13
C GLY A 342 -19.34 -8.20 7.57
N GLN A 343 -18.89 -9.15 8.41
CA GLN A 343 -19.27 -9.21 9.83
C GLN A 343 -18.82 -7.99 10.63
N TYR A 344 -17.78 -7.27 10.15
CA TYR A 344 -17.26 -6.06 10.81
C TYR A 344 -18.02 -4.79 10.45
N ILE A 345 -18.97 -4.85 9.49
CA ILE A 345 -19.77 -3.72 9.07
C ILE A 345 -21.05 -3.67 9.92
N PRO A 346 -21.27 -2.60 10.72
CA PRO A 346 -22.50 -2.44 11.48
C PRO A 346 -23.74 -2.46 10.55
N ALA A 347 -24.81 -3.12 10.97
CA ALA A 347 -26.04 -3.24 10.17
C ALA A 347 -26.61 -1.87 9.77
N SER A 348 -26.49 -0.86 10.64
CA SER A 348 -26.94 0.51 10.38
C SER A 348 -26.13 1.26 9.31
N LEU A 349 -24.97 0.75 8.91
CA LEU A 349 -24.07 1.37 7.93
C LEU A 349 -23.93 0.55 6.64
N ARG A 350 -24.77 -0.48 6.47
CA ARG A 350 -24.72 -1.32 5.23
C ARG A 350 -25.21 -0.59 4.00
N GLU A 351 -26.16 0.34 4.16
CA GLU A 351 -26.65 1.18 3.06
C GLU A 351 -25.89 2.50 3.07
N GLU A 352 -25.32 2.87 1.93
CA GLU A 352 -24.63 4.15 1.77
C GLU A 352 -25.65 5.28 1.60
N ASN A 353 -25.53 6.31 2.42
CA ASN A 353 -26.37 7.50 2.29
C ASN A 353 -25.68 8.55 1.43
N HIS A 354 -25.87 8.48 0.11
CA HIS A 354 -25.35 9.45 -0.84
C HIS A 354 -25.94 10.86 -0.69
N ALA A 355 -27.04 11.02 0.05
CA ALA A 355 -27.68 12.31 0.26
C ALA A 355 -26.82 13.31 1.08
N GLN A 356 -25.77 12.84 1.71
CA GLN A 356 -24.82 13.70 2.45
C GLN A 356 -23.69 14.28 1.58
N HIS A 357 -23.62 13.89 0.29
CA HIS A 357 -22.59 14.35 -0.64
C HIS A 357 -23.14 15.38 -1.59
N VAL A 358 -22.31 16.36 -1.98
CA VAL A 358 -22.67 17.31 -3.03
C VAL A 358 -22.68 16.55 -4.38
N GLN A 359 -23.83 16.52 -5.04
CA GLN A 359 -23.97 15.81 -6.31
C GLN A 359 -23.40 16.66 -7.45
N LEU A 360 -22.50 16.11 -8.25
CA LEU A 360 -21.93 16.73 -9.43
C LEU A 360 -22.27 15.91 -10.68
N ASP A 361 -23.09 16.47 -11.55
CA ASP A 361 -23.46 15.89 -12.85
C ASP A 361 -22.42 16.26 -13.91
N LEU A 362 -21.61 15.27 -14.29
CA LEU A 362 -20.51 15.40 -15.26
C LEU A 362 -20.99 15.28 -16.73
N ASN A 363 -22.29 15.05 -16.98
CA ASN A 363 -22.87 15.15 -18.34
C ASN A 363 -23.01 16.62 -18.79
N ARG A 364 -22.88 17.56 -17.89
CA ARG A 364 -22.85 19.00 -18.16
C ARG A 364 -21.46 19.41 -18.69
N PRO A 365 -21.38 20.55 -19.40
CA PRO A 365 -20.08 21.10 -19.80
C PRO A 365 -19.15 21.26 -18.60
N LEU A 366 -17.87 20.87 -18.75
CA LEU A 366 -16.89 20.91 -17.66
C LEU A 366 -16.79 22.30 -17.01
N ARG A 367 -16.95 23.37 -17.81
CA ARG A 367 -16.96 24.75 -17.31
C ARG A 367 -18.05 24.98 -16.25
N ASP A 368 -19.23 24.40 -16.44
CA ASP A 368 -20.34 24.57 -15.48
C ASP A 368 -20.09 23.77 -14.21
N VAL A 369 -19.51 22.58 -14.34
CA VAL A 369 -19.07 21.76 -13.19
C VAL A 369 -18.00 22.51 -12.38
N MET A 370 -17.04 23.15 -13.06
CA MET A 370 -16.01 23.97 -12.39
C MET A 370 -16.59 25.19 -11.65
N GLN A 371 -17.67 25.79 -12.16
CA GLN A 371 -18.38 26.87 -11.46
C GLN A 371 -19.04 26.39 -10.16
N ASP A 372 -19.56 25.15 -10.15
CA ASP A 372 -20.10 24.56 -8.94
C ASP A 372 -18.97 24.25 -7.93
N LEU A 373 -17.87 23.63 -8.40
CA LEU A 373 -16.68 23.39 -7.58
C LEU A 373 -16.12 24.65 -6.94
N ALA A 374 -16.06 25.77 -7.68
CA ALA A 374 -15.54 27.05 -7.21
C ALA A 374 -16.33 27.65 -6.02
N ARG A 375 -17.57 27.20 -5.80
CA ARG A 375 -18.41 27.64 -4.66
C ARG A 375 -18.21 26.82 -3.40
N LEU A 376 -17.51 25.69 -3.50
CA LEU A 376 -17.33 24.74 -2.41
C LEU A 376 -15.94 24.90 -1.78
N PRO A 377 -15.81 24.78 -0.45
CA PRO A 377 -14.50 24.81 0.20
C PRO A 377 -13.71 23.52 -0.02
N VAL A 378 -12.38 23.59 0.07
CA VAL A 378 -11.54 22.40 0.14
C VAL A 378 -11.97 21.50 1.31
N GLY A 379 -11.88 20.16 1.11
CA GLY A 379 -12.38 19.16 2.06
C GLY A 379 -13.85 18.78 1.86
N THR A 380 -14.58 19.47 0.98
CA THR A 380 -15.96 19.07 0.64
C THR A 380 -15.97 17.70 0.01
N ARG A 381 -16.91 16.86 0.43
CA ARG A 381 -17.16 15.52 -0.11
C ARG A 381 -18.20 15.60 -1.23
N GLU A 382 -17.88 15.02 -2.35
CA GLU A 382 -18.67 15.03 -3.57
C GLU A 382 -19.01 13.64 -4.04
N SER A 383 -20.04 13.57 -4.87
CA SER A 383 -20.50 12.38 -5.58
C SER A 383 -20.56 12.70 -7.07
N LEU A 384 -19.68 12.06 -7.85
CA LEU A 384 -19.51 12.31 -9.26
C LEU A 384 -20.33 11.32 -10.09
N SER A 385 -21.13 11.80 -11.06
CA SER A 385 -21.88 10.96 -11.98
C SER A 385 -21.74 11.46 -13.41
N GLY A 386 -21.36 10.57 -14.35
CA GLY A 386 -21.16 10.86 -15.76
C GLY A 386 -19.77 10.47 -16.27
N PRO A 387 -19.33 11.00 -17.42
CA PRO A 387 -18.10 10.60 -18.09
C PRO A 387 -16.84 11.19 -17.42
N ILE A 388 -15.83 10.34 -17.24
CA ILE A 388 -14.49 10.71 -16.72
C ILE A 388 -13.43 10.09 -17.64
N VAL A 389 -12.37 10.82 -17.96
CA VAL A 389 -11.21 10.29 -18.68
C VAL A 389 -10.22 9.68 -17.67
N VAL A 390 -9.80 8.46 -17.91
CA VAL A 390 -8.75 7.78 -17.15
C VAL A 390 -7.45 7.83 -17.93
N ALA A 391 -6.41 8.46 -17.37
CA ALA A 391 -5.08 8.56 -17.97
C ALA A 391 -4.02 8.76 -16.89
N ARG A 392 -2.84 8.18 -17.08
CA ARG A 392 -1.74 8.30 -16.12
C ARG A 392 -0.37 8.31 -16.83
N ASP A 393 0.68 7.95 -16.14
CA ASP A 393 2.09 8.12 -16.44
C ASP A 393 2.50 8.10 -17.94
N ILE A 394 2.38 6.95 -18.62
CA ILE A 394 2.84 6.81 -20.02
C ILE A 394 1.96 7.61 -20.97
N ALA A 395 0.63 7.62 -20.75
CA ALA A 395 -0.28 8.42 -21.55
C ALA A 395 0.04 9.92 -21.41
N HIS A 396 0.31 10.42 -20.18
CA HIS A 396 0.74 11.81 -19.97
C HIS A 396 2.04 12.14 -20.70
N ALA A 397 3.04 11.25 -20.65
CA ALA A 397 4.30 11.45 -21.36
C ALA A 397 4.10 11.52 -22.89
N LYS A 398 3.27 10.64 -23.48
CA LYS A 398 2.92 10.66 -24.91
C LYS A 398 2.19 11.94 -25.32
N ILE A 399 1.20 12.37 -24.52
CA ILE A 399 0.45 13.60 -24.78
C ILE A 399 1.38 14.83 -24.67
N LYS A 400 2.27 14.86 -23.67
CA LYS A 400 3.26 15.93 -23.54
C LYS A 400 4.16 16.01 -24.76
N ALA A 401 4.66 14.89 -25.28
CA ALA A 401 5.48 14.86 -26.49
C ALA A 401 4.73 15.40 -27.71
N ARG A 402 3.43 15.11 -27.84
CA ARG A 402 2.58 15.67 -28.91
C ARG A 402 2.44 17.18 -28.78
N LEU A 403 2.17 17.69 -27.58
CA LEU A 403 2.13 19.14 -27.32
C LEU A 403 3.46 19.82 -27.69
N ASP A 404 4.59 19.20 -27.33
CA ASP A 404 5.93 19.72 -27.65
C ASP A 404 6.22 19.73 -29.15
N SER A 405 5.57 18.84 -29.93
CA SER A 405 5.63 18.84 -31.40
C SER A 405 4.66 19.83 -32.07
N GLY A 406 3.86 20.56 -31.26
CA GLY A 406 2.92 21.57 -31.74
C GLY A 406 1.51 21.03 -32.03
N GLU A 407 1.21 19.79 -31.66
CA GLU A 407 -0.15 19.27 -31.72
C GLU A 407 -1.05 19.91 -30.64
N PRO A 408 -2.35 20.08 -30.89
CA PRO A 408 -3.26 20.63 -29.89
C PRO A 408 -3.50 19.64 -28.73
N MET A 409 -3.90 20.16 -27.58
CA MET A 409 -4.40 19.35 -26.48
C MET A 409 -5.58 18.49 -26.94
N PRO A 410 -5.61 17.17 -26.63
CA PRO A 410 -6.74 16.31 -26.96
C PRO A 410 -8.06 16.80 -26.34
N ASP A 411 -9.15 16.77 -27.11
CA ASP A 411 -10.44 17.30 -26.68
C ASP A 411 -11.00 16.58 -25.46
N TYR A 412 -10.74 15.28 -25.32
CA TYR A 412 -11.18 14.53 -24.14
C TYR A 412 -10.55 15.04 -22.85
N LEU A 413 -9.32 15.61 -22.87
CA LEU A 413 -8.70 16.25 -21.71
C LEU A 413 -9.20 17.69 -21.44
N LYS A 414 -9.77 18.34 -22.47
CA LYS A 414 -10.36 19.68 -22.32
C LYS A 414 -11.76 19.64 -21.70
N HIS A 415 -12.51 18.58 -21.95
CA HIS A 415 -13.93 18.52 -21.67
C HIS A 415 -14.33 17.62 -20.52
N HIS A 416 -13.40 16.87 -19.93
CA HIS A 416 -13.70 15.91 -18.87
C HIS A 416 -12.74 16.04 -17.69
N ILE A 417 -13.19 15.59 -16.52
CA ILE A 417 -12.32 15.31 -15.38
C ILE A 417 -11.33 14.22 -15.78
N VAL A 418 -10.06 14.37 -15.36
CA VAL A 418 -9.02 13.37 -15.63
C VAL A 418 -8.69 12.60 -14.36
N TYR A 419 -9.00 11.31 -14.36
CA TYR A 419 -8.73 10.42 -13.25
C TYR A 419 -7.40 9.68 -13.46
N TYR A 420 -6.47 9.90 -12.56
CA TYR A 420 -5.19 9.18 -12.55
C TYR A 420 -5.41 7.80 -11.95
N ALA A 421 -5.67 6.83 -12.79
CA ALA A 421 -5.97 5.47 -12.41
C ALA A 421 -5.51 4.46 -13.46
N GLY A 422 -5.50 3.19 -13.10
CA GLY A 422 -5.22 2.08 -14.03
C GLY A 422 -5.84 0.80 -13.47
N PRO A 423 -6.76 0.16 -14.20
CA PRO A 423 -7.47 -1.01 -13.72
C PRO A 423 -6.59 -2.26 -13.64
N ALA A 424 -6.96 -3.21 -12.81
CA ALA A 424 -6.54 -4.60 -12.91
C ALA A 424 -7.27 -5.26 -14.10
N LYS A 425 -7.01 -6.55 -14.37
CA LYS A 425 -7.71 -7.28 -15.43
C LYS A 425 -9.22 -7.22 -15.20
N THR A 426 -9.96 -6.97 -16.26
CA THR A 426 -11.43 -6.93 -16.23
C THR A 426 -11.99 -8.35 -16.19
N PRO A 427 -12.77 -8.71 -15.14
CA PRO A 427 -13.46 -9.98 -15.11
C PRO A 427 -14.55 -10.07 -16.19
N GLU A 428 -14.90 -11.29 -16.56
CA GLU A 428 -16.02 -11.53 -17.47
C GLU A 428 -17.33 -10.96 -16.91
N ASN A 429 -18.10 -10.29 -17.75
CA ASN A 429 -19.37 -9.64 -17.40
C ASN A 429 -19.29 -8.48 -16.40
N MET A 430 -18.12 -7.88 -16.20
CA MET A 430 -17.94 -6.67 -15.40
C MET A 430 -17.50 -5.48 -16.25
N ALA A 431 -17.78 -4.27 -15.80
CA ALA A 431 -17.39 -3.04 -16.49
C ALA A 431 -15.87 -2.83 -16.50
N CYS A 432 -15.20 -3.16 -15.39
CA CYS A 432 -13.75 -3.10 -15.25
C CYS A 432 -13.26 -4.03 -14.14
N GLY A 433 -11.96 -4.28 -14.10
CA GLY A 433 -11.28 -4.87 -12.96
C GLY A 433 -11.13 -3.87 -11.81
N SER A 434 -10.59 -4.31 -10.66
CA SER A 434 -10.32 -3.41 -9.53
C SER A 434 -9.63 -2.15 -10.01
N LEU A 435 -10.23 -0.99 -9.72
CA LEU A 435 -9.78 0.30 -10.20
C LEU A 435 -9.75 1.30 -9.05
N GLY A 436 -8.58 1.88 -8.81
CA GLY A 436 -8.41 2.87 -7.77
C GLY A 436 -7.38 3.93 -8.17
N PRO A 437 -7.30 5.02 -7.39
CA PRO A 437 -6.46 6.15 -7.74
C PRO A 437 -4.97 5.82 -7.71
N THR A 438 -4.25 6.38 -8.66
CA THR A 438 -2.80 6.45 -8.68
C THR A 438 -2.32 7.69 -7.90
N THR A 439 -1.10 7.63 -7.36
CA THR A 439 -0.43 8.77 -6.71
C THR A 439 -0.32 9.94 -7.67
N GLY A 440 -1.01 11.05 -7.34
CA GLY A 440 -1.07 12.24 -8.19
C GLY A 440 0.28 12.91 -8.40
N GLY A 441 1.15 12.91 -7.38
CA GLY A 441 2.47 13.55 -7.42
C GLY A 441 3.37 13.11 -8.58
N ARG A 442 3.14 11.93 -9.15
CA ARG A 442 3.89 11.48 -10.35
C ARG A 442 3.59 12.30 -11.60
N MET A 443 2.41 12.89 -11.67
CA MET A 443 1.97 13.73 -12.78
C MET A 443 2.15 15.23 -12.53
N ASP A 444 2.68 15.65 -11.39
CA ASP A 444 2.80 17.07 -11.02
C ASP A 444 3.54 17.90 -12.07
N GLY A 445 4.58 17.35 -12.68
CA GLY A 445 5.36 18.02 -13.73
C GLY A 445 4.61 18.32 -15.02
N TYR A 446 3.45 17.70 -15.27
CA TYR A 446 2.64 17.95 -16.47
C TYR A 446 1.56 19.02 -16.25
N VAL A 447 1.17 19.29 -14.99
CA VAL A 447 -0.06 20.02 -14.66
C VAL A 447 -0.08 21.42 -15.24
N ASP A 448 0.94 22.26 -14.99
CA ASP A 448 0.98 23.65 -15.49
C ASP A 448 0.91 23.67 -17.02
N THR A 449 1.67 22.82 -17.71
CA THR A 449 1.67 22.74 -19.18
C THR A 449 0.30 22.31 -19.72
N PHE A 450 -0.33 21.30 -19.11
CA PHE A 450 -1.60 20.77 -19.60
C PHE A 450 -2.73 21.78 -19.33
N GLN A 451 -2.76 22.39 -18.18
CA GLN A 451 -3.75 23.42 -17.84
C GLN A 451 -3.58 24.68 -18.69
N ALA A 452 -2.34 25.11 -18.98
CA ALA A 452 -2.05 26.21 -19.91
C ALA A 452 -2.57 25.92 -21.34
N ALA A 453 -2.59 24.66 -21.76
CA ALA A 453 -3.17 24.21 -23.04
C ALA A 453 -4.69 23.94 -22.96
N GLY A 454 -5.33 24.26 -21.83
CA GLY A 454 -6.78 24.12 -21.62
C GLY A 454 -7.24 22.70 -21.31
N GLY A 455 -6.33 21.76 -21.00
CA GLY A 455 -6.66 20.37 -20.62
C GLY A 455 -6.39 20.07 -19.15
N SER A 456 -6.94 18.96 -18.66
CA SER A 456 -6.76 18.48 -17.27
C SER A 456 -7.05 19.55 -16.21
N LEU A 457 -8.03 20.42 -16.45
CA LEU A 457 -8.41 21.49 -15.53
C LEU A 457 -8.96 20.93 -14.22
N VAL A 458 -9.60 19.77 -14.23
CA VAL A 458 -10.04 19.06 -13.04
C VAL A 458 -9.40 17.68 -13.03
N MET A 459 -8.59 17.42 -12.01
CA MET A 459 -7.86 16.16 -11.82
C MET A 459 -8.44 15.38 -10.65
N LEU A 460 -8.47 14.05 -10.73
CA LEU A 460 -8.86 13.14 -9.66
C LEU A 460 -7.71 12.16 -9.40
N SER A 461 -7.23 12.07 -8.17
CA SER A 461 -6.05 11.26 -7.83
C SER A 461 -6.02 10.91 -6.34
N LYS A 462 -4.92 10.32 -5.85
CA LYS A 462 -4.64 10.17 -4.42
C LYS A 462 -3.31 10.80 -4.03
N GLY A 463 -3.20 11.11 -2.75
CA GLY A 463 -1.95 11.63 -2.16
C GLY A 463 -1.85 13.15 -2.21
N ASN A 464 -0.86 13.64 -1.48
CA ASN A 464 -0.53 15.06 -1.48
C ASN A 464 0.07 15.45 -2.84
N ARG A 465 -0.24 16.68 -3.28
CA ARG A 465 0.35 17.28 -4.48
C ARG A 465 1.39 18.30 -4.09
N SER A 466 2.35 18.55 -4.96
CA SER A 466 3.37 19.60 -4.76
C SER A 466 2.76 21.02 -4.84
N GLN A 467 3.48 22.03 -4.33
CA GLN A 467 3.06 23.42 -4.39
C GLN A 467 2.84 23.89 -5.83
N GLN A 468 3.64 23.42 -6.79
CA GLN A 468 3.48 23.74 -8.22
C GLN A 468 2.09 23.40 -8.77
N VAL A 469 1.43 22.35 -8.25
CA VAL A 469 0.05 22.00 -8.65
C VAL A 469 -0.95 22.99 -8.07
N THR A 470 -0.76 23.40 -6.81
CA THR A 470 -1.59 24.43 -6.18
C THR A 470 -1.48 25.76 -6.95
N ASP A 471 -0.25 26.14 -7.31
CA ASP A 471 0.02 27.35 -8.10
C ASP A 471 -0.57 27.27 -9.51
N ALA A 472 -0.47 26.13 -10.18
CA ALA A 472 -1.07 25.91 -11.50
C ALA A 472 -2.61 25.97 -11.44
N CYS A 473 -3.23 25.33 -10.45
CA CYS A 473 -4.68 25.42 -10.25
C CYS A 473 -5.15 26.86 -10.02
N HIS A 474 -4.42 27.62 -9.21
CA HIS A 474 -4.71 29.05 -9.01
C HIS A 474 -4.56 29.86 -10.31
N LYS A 475 -3.47 29.64 -11.06
CA LYS A 475 -3.14 30.37 -12.28
C LYS A 475 -4.13 30.10 -13.43
N HIS A 476 -4.59 28.86 -13.56
CA HIS A 476 -5.40 28.41 -14.69
C HIS A 476 -6.87 28.14 -14.32
N GLY A 477 -7.25 28.35 -13.06
CA GLY A 477 -8.61 28.09 -12.57
C GLY A 477 -8.92 26.59 -12.42
N GLY A 478 -7.90 25.76 -12.15
CA GLY A 478 -8.04 24.31 -12.06
C GLY A 478 -8.38 23.79 -10.67
N PHE A 479 -8.64 22.47 -10.58
CA PHE A 479 -8.97 21.76 -9.34
C PHE A 479 -8.23 20.43 -9.26
N ASN A 480 -7.88 20.00 -8.04
CA ASN A 480 -7.47 18.63 -7.77
C ASN A 480 -8.41 18.00 -6.75
N LEU A 481 -9.06 16.93 -7.16
CA LEU A 481 -9.94 16.13 -6.33
C LEU A 481 -9.20 14.90 -5.81
N GLY A 482 -9.55 14.46 -4.60
CA GLY A 482 -9.04 13.24 -3.99
C GLY A 482 -9.99 12.08 -4.12
N SER A 483 -9.50 10.93 -4.55
CA SER A 483 -10.23 9.66 -4.55
C SER A 483 -9.71 8.76 -3.45
N ILE A 484 -10.56 7.90 -2.90
CA ILE A 484 -10.21 6.99 -1.79
C ILE A 484 -9.22 5.95 -2.29
N GLY A 485 -8.04 5.92 -1.68
CA GLY A 485 -7.07 4.86 -1.91
C GLY A 485 -7.36 3.63 -1.05
N GLY A 486 -7.14 2.44 -1.60
CA GLY A 486 -7.33 1.17 -0.89
C GLY A 486 -8.72 0.53 -1.07
N ALA A 487 -9.64 1.17 -1.79
CA ALA A 487 -11.01 0.68 -2.01
C ALA A 487 -11.29 0.25 -3.46
N ALA A 488 -10.30 -0.32 -4.15
CA ALA A 488 -10.34 -0.51 -5.59
C ALA A 488 -11.39 -1.53 -6.09
N ALA A 489 -11.64 -2.59 -5.34
CA ALA A 489 -12.67 -3.58 -5.68
C ALA A 489 -14.07 -2.96 -5.56
N LEU A 490 -14.31 -2.23 -4.48
CA LEU A 490 -15.56 -1.51 -4.24
C LEU A 490 -15.80 -0.45 -5.31
N LEU A 491 -14.79 0.39 -5.59
CA LEU A 491 -14.90 1.46 -6.58
C LEU A 491 -15.27 0.90 -7.95
N ALA A 492 -14.64 -0.19 -8.37
CA ALA A 492 -14.94 -0.86 -9.64
C ALA A 492 -16.35 -1.45 -9.67
N GLN A 493 -16.78 -2.14 -8.61
CA GLN A 493 -18.05 -2.85 -8.58
C GLN A 493 -19.25 -1.90 -8.49
N GLU A 494 -19.18 -0.87 -7.65
CA GLU A 494 -20.35 -0.06 -7.34
C GLU A 494 -20.48 1.18 -8.22
N TYR A 495 -19.37 1.85 -8.53
CA TYR A 495 -19.42 3.17 -9.14
C TYR A 495 -19.08 3.19 -10.63
N VAL A 496 -18.33 2.21 -11.17
CA VAL A 496 -17.98 2.16 -12.59
C VAL A 496 -19.08 1.43 -13.37
N LYS A 497 -19.67 2.11 -14.36
CA LYS A 497 -20.74 1.55 -15.18
C LYS A 497 -20.24 1.05 -16.54
N SER A 498 -19.26 1.71 -17.12
CA SER A 498 -18.58 1.27 -18.34
C SER A 498 -17.16 1.81 -18.42
N LEU A 499 -16.33 1.10 -19.19
CA LEU A 499 -14.95 1.50 -19.49
C LEU A 499 -14.65 1.15 -20.95
N ARG A 500 -14.27 2.15 -21.77
CA ARG A 500 -13.87 1.93 -23.17
C ARG A 500 -12.57 2.64 -23.48
N CYS A 501 -11.68 2.00 -24.22
CA CYS A 501 -10.41 2.60 -24.63
C CYS A 501 -10.66 3.73 -25.64
N LEU A 502 -10.00 4.88 -25.44
CA LEU A 502 -10.01 6.02 -26.34
C LEU A 502 -8.76 6.06 -27.21
N GLU A 503 -7.58 5.86 -26.58
CA GLU A 503 -6.30 6.03 -27.25
C GLU A 503 -5.23 5.15 -26.58
N TYR A 504 -4.23 4.75 -27.35
CA TYR A 504 -3.08 3.93 -26.90
C TYR A 504 -3.46 2.54 -26.35
N PRO A 505 -4.29 1.74 -27.06
CA PRO A 505 -4.73 0.42 -26.55
C PRO A 505 -3.55 -0.53 -26.27
N GLU A 506 -2.42 -0.35 -26.96
CA GLU A 506 -1.21 -1.13 -26.74
C GLU A 506 -0.58 -0.94 -25.35
N LEU A 507 -0.92 0.13 -24.65
CA LEU A 507 -0.44 0.42 -23.31
C LEU A 507 -1.21 -0.32 -22.20
N GLY A 508 -2.30 -1.03 -22.54
CA GLY A 508 -3.10 -1.76 -21.56
C GLY A 508 -3.62 -0.84 -20.44
N MET A 509 -3.21 -1.10 -19.19
CA MET A 509 -3.63 -0.28 -18.03
C MET A 509 -3.14 1.17 -18.07
N GLU A 510 -2.19 1.51 -18.93
CA GLU A 510 -1.66 2.85 -19.16
C GLU A 510 -2.31 3.55 -20.37
N ALA A 511 -3.27 2.90 -21.04
CA ALA A 511 -4.04 3.49 -22.13
C ALA A 511 -4.90 4.65 -21.61
N VAL A 512 -5.42 5.45 -22.54
CA VAL A 512 -6.46 6.45 -22.23
C VAL A 512 -7.82 5.81 -22.36
N TRP A 513 -8.62 5.93 -21.30
CA TRP A 513 -9.96 5.34 -21.25
C TRP A 513 -11.03 6.41 -21.03
N MET A 514 -12.22 6.19 -21.58
CA MET A 514 -13.44 6.84 -21.15
C MET A 514 -14.16 5.91 -20.19
N MET A 515 -14.52 6.42 -19.02
CA MET A 515 -15.19 5.72 -17.95
C MET A 515 -16.49 6.44 -17.60
N GLU A 516 -17.60 5.70 -17.56
CA GLU A 516 -18.87 6.20 -17.01
C GLU A 516 -18.96 5.80 -15.54
N VAL A 517 -19.23 6.77 -14.69
CA VAL A 517 -19.41 6.56 -13.25
C VAL A 517 -20.76 7.03 -12.76
N GLU A 518 -21.21 6.44 -11.65
CA GLU A 518 -22.40 6.85 -10.91
C GLU A 518 -22.08 6.91 -9.43
N ASN A 519 -22.29 8.09 -8.82
CA ASN A 519 -22.06 8.36 -7.41
C ASN A 519 -20.61 8.13 -6.93
N LEU A 520 -19.61 8.27 -7.80
CA LEU A 520 -18.19 8.07 -7.42
C LEU A 520 -17.77 9.10 -6.37
N PRO A 521 -17.33 8.68 -5.17
CA PRO A 521 -16.95 9.63 -4.12
C PRO A 521 -15.63 10.33 -4.42
N ALA A 522 -15.59 11.64 -4.18
CA ALA A 522 -14.41 12.48 -4.30
C ALA A 522 -14.37 13.55 -3.21
N PHE A 523 -13.21 14.21 -3.05
CA PHE A 523 -12.98 15.28 -2.08
C PHE A 523 -12.21 16.43 -2.75
N ILE A 524 -12.63 17.68 -2.58
CA ILE A 524 -11.86 18.83 -3.07
C ILE A 524 -10.59 18.98 -2.25
N LEU A 525 -9.42 18.77 -2.86
CA LEU A 525 -8.12 18.90 -2.20
C LEU A 525 -7.37 20.18 -2.57
N VAL A 526 -7.50 20.64 -3.81
CA VAL A 526 -6.96 21.93 -4.27
C VAL A 526 -8.02 22.61 -5.12
N ASP A 527 -8.26 23.88 -4.86
CA ASP A 527 -9.22 24.69 -5.60
C ASP A 527 -8.57 25.73 -6.54
N ASP A 528 -9.40 26.42 -7.30
CA ASP A 528 -9.04 27.48 -8.25
C ASP A 528 -8.53 28.77 -7.60
N LYS A 529 -8.63 28.88 -6.27
CA LYS A 529 -8.17 30.03 -5.47
C LYS A 529 -6.79 29.78 -4.87
N GLY A 530 -6.20 28.60 -5.07
CA GLY A 530 -4.93 28.19 -4.51
C GLY A 530 -5.03 27.69 -3.06
N ASN A 531 -6.22 27.34 -2.58
CA ASN A 531 -6.35 26.66 -1.30
C ASN A 531 -5.98 25.20 -1.46
N ASN A 532 -5.20 24.67 -0.49
CA ASN A 532 -4.81 23.27 -0.43
C ASN A 532 -5.23 22.69 0.92
N PHE A 533 -6.02 21.62 0.87
CA PHE A 533 -6.55 20.97 2.05
C PHE A 533 -5.47 20.55 3.06
N PHE A 534 -4.33 20.08 2.58
CA PHE A 534 -3.27 19.59 3.47
C PHE A 534 -2.43 20.72 4.09
N SER A 535 -2.41 21.91 3.51
CA SER A 535 -1.63 23.06 4.04
C SER A 535 -2.09 23.50 5.43
N GLN A 536 -3.35 23.29 5.78
CA GLN A 536 -3.87 23.59 7.11
C GLN A 536 -3.18 22.78 8.22
N PHE A 537 -2.75 21.55 7.92
CA PHE A 537 -2.07 20.68 8.87
C PHE A 537 -0.57 20.98 9.00
N GLU A 538 0.03 21.61 8.00
CA GLU A 538 1.42 22.06 8.05
C GLU A 538 1.60 23.30 8.92
N GLN A 539 0.64 24.22 8.88
CA GLN A 539 0.69 25.49 9.62
C GLN A 539 0.47 25.34 11.12
N GLN A 540 -0.40 24.41 11.56
CA GLN A 540 -0.69 24.18 12.98
C GLN A 540 0.55 23.78 13.79
N HIS A 541 1.56 23.18 13.16
CA HIS A 541 2.80 22.76 13.82
C HIS A 541 3.90 23.81 13.83
N ARG A 542 3.84 24.85 12.98
CA ARG A 542 4.80 25.98 13.04
C ARG A 542 4.54 26.89 14.23
N CYS A 543 3.28 27.01 14.67
CA CYS A 543 2.94 27.83 15.84
C CYS A 543 3.25 27.18 17.19
N ALA A 544 3.25 25.82 17.26
CA ALA A 544 3.50 25.10 18.52
C ALA A 544 4.99 24.94 18.86
N SER A 545 5.91 25.19 17.92
CA SER A 545 7.34 24.98 18.07
C SER A 545 8.18 26.28 18.11
N CYS A 546 7.57 27.47 18.06
CA CYS A 546 8.27 28.72 18.31
C CYS A 546 8.03 29.20 19.74
N PRO A 547 9.03 29.12 20.65
CA PRO A 547 9.01 29.96 21.83
C PRO A 547 9.09 31.41 21.35
N ALA A 548 8.19 32.25 21.85
CA ALA A 548 8.20 33.70 21.60
C ALA A 548 9.61 34.25 21.90
N GLY A 549 10.26 34.77 20.87
CA GLY A 549 11.57 35.37 21.00
C GLY A 549 11.50 36.61 21.91
N HIS A 550 12.47 36.67 22.80
CA HIS A 550 13.02 37.91 23.34
C HIS A 550 14.47 37.98 22.90
#